data_f93382eeb927e28d3e21e739e03a8814
#
_entry.id   f93382eeb927e28d3e21e739e03a8814
#
_cell.length_a   1.000
_cell.length_b   1.000
_cell.length_c   1.000
_cell.angle_alpha   90.00
_cell.angle_beta   90.00
_cell.angle_gamma   90.00
#
_symmetry.space_group_name_H-M   'P 1'
#
loop_
_entity.id
_entity.type
_entity.pdbx_description
1 polymer ?
#
loop_
_entity_poly.entity_id
_entity_poly.type
_entity_poly.pdbx_seq_one_letter_code
_entity_poly.pdbx_strand_id
1 'polypeptide(L)'
;MRTTLGLLLGFFLAALAHAADPDLVIAGRGASLEQAVAAPHAPTYRLLVLRKELTRVRASRAEEEVRQLIEDARRGGAVVFVCEKDLRAERLQPTDLLPGIVTVDASDIWVNGAPSAADLKLKSICS
;
A
#
# COMPACT_ATOMS: atom_id res chain seq x y z
N MET A 1 -39.49 -11.01 8.39
CA MET A 1 -39.08 -9.83 7.62
C MET A 1 -38.26 -8.86 8.41
N ARG A 2 -38.67 -8.50 9.61
CA ARG A 2 -37.95 -7.52 10.42
C ARG A 2 -36.63 -8.03 10.94
N THR A 3 -36.53 -9.32 11.17
CA THR A 3 -35.27 -9.97 11.61
C THR A 3 -34.19 -9.92 10.57
N THR A 4 -34.54 -9.90 9.30
CA THR A 4 -33.56 -9.83 8.21
C THR A 4 -32.84 -8.49 8.19
N LEU A 5 -33.53 -7.43 8.52
CA LEU A 5 -32.96 -6.09 8.56
C LEU A 5 -31.93 -5.96 9.68
N GLY A 6 -32.25 -6.54 10.85
CA GLY A 6 -31.30 -6.52 11.96
C GLY A 6 -30.03 -7.29 11.68
N LEU A 7 -30.12 -8.41 10.97
CA LEU A 7 -28.95 -9.18 10.57
C LEU A 7 -28.04 -8.42 9.62
N LEU A 8 -28.62 -7.69 8.66
CA LEU A 8 -27.86 -6.88 7.74
C LEU A 8 -27.08 -5.78 8.44
N LEU A 9 -27.69 -5.14 9.41
CA LEU A 9 -27.03 -4.11 10.21
C LEU A 9 -25.88 -4.67 11.02
N GLY A 10 -26.06 -5.82 11.64
CA GLY A 10 -24.99 -6.44 12.41
C GLY A 10 -23.80 -6.82 11.54
N PHE A 11 -24.04 -7.36 10.36
CA PHE A 11 -23.01 -7.71 9.42
C PHE A 11 -22.22 -6.48 8.95
N PHE A 12 -22.91 -5.40 8.64
CA PHE A 12 -22.29 -4.16 8.19
C PHE A 12 -21.37 -3.58 9.26
N LEU A 13 -21.81 -3.58 10.51
CA LEU A 13 -20.98 -3.10 11.62
C LEU A 13 -19.72 -3.94 11.80
N ALA A 14 -19.85 -5.26 11.67
CA ALA A 14 -18.69 -6.14 11.76
C ALA A 14 -17.68 -5.87 10.65
N ALA A 15 -18.14 -5.64 9.42
CA ALA A 15 -17.26 -5.30 8.29
C ALA A 15 -16.54 -3.98 8.52
N LEU A 16 -17.22 -2.98 9.07
CA LEU A 16 -16.61 -1.70 9.41
C LEU A 16 -15.55 -1.84 10.51
N ALA A 17 -15.82 -2.66 11.51
CA ALA A 17 -14.89 -2.88 12.61
C ALA A 17 -13.57 -3.52 12.14
N HIS A 18 -13.61 -4.26 11.03
CA HIS A 18 -12.44 -4.92 10.47
C HIS A 18 -11.73 -4.09 9.39
N ALA A 19 -12.31 -2.97 8.96
CA ALA A 19 -11.68 -2.04 8.04
C ALA A 19 -10.67 -1.18 8.79
N ALA A 20 -9.62 -1.84 9.31
CA ALA A 20 -8.55 -1.17 10.01
C ALA A 20 -7.55 -0.59 9.02
N ASP A 21 -6.95 0.53 9.37
CA ASP A 21 -5.83 1.12 8.65
C ASP A 21 -6.16 1.60 7.22
N PRO A 22 -7.15 2.51 7.07
CA PRO A 22 -7.48 3.03 5.74
C PRO A 22 -6.38 3.88 5.12
N ASP A 23 -5.37 4.28 5.91
CA ASP A 23 -4.27 5.13 5.46
C ASP A 23 -3.10 4.34 4.89
N LEU A 24 -3.09 3.03 5.05
CA LEU A 24 -2.02 2.16 4.59
C LEU A 24 -2.59 0.85 4.04
N VAL A 25 -2.30 0.55 2.79
CA VAL A 25 -2.60 -0.75 2.20
C VAL A 25 -1.30 -1.41 1.76
N ILE A 26 -1.24 -2.73 1.83
CA ILE A 26 -0.01 -3.49 1.63
C ILE A 26 -0.22 -4.54 0.54
N ALA A 27 0.61 -4.48 -0.48
CA ALA A 27 0.70 -5.50 -1.52
C ALA A 27 1.89 -6.41 -1.25
N GLY A 28 1.71 -7.71 -1.40
CA GLY A 28 2.77 -8.70 -1.18
C GLY A 28 2.71 -9.40 0.17
N ARG A 29 1.67 -9.14 0.96
CA ARG A 29 1.43 -9.82 2.22
C ARG A 29 -0.07 -10.13 2.31
N GLY A 30 -0.47 -11.31 1.87
CA GLY A 30 -1.87 -11.72 1.86
C GLY A 30 -2.73 -11.08 0.77
N ALA A 31 -2.19 -10.17 -0.01
CA ALA A 31 -2.89 -9.49 -1.09
C ALA A 31 -1.93 -9.21 -2.23
N SER A 32 -2.42 -9.33 -3.46
CA SER A 32 -1.69 -8.89 -4.64
C SER A 32 -1.73 -7.37 -4.75
N LEU A 33 -0.97 -6.82 -5.69
CA LEU A 33 -1.00 -5.40 -5.99
C LEU A 33 -2.43 -4.94 -6.35
N GLU A 34 -3.11 -5.68 -7.20
CA GLU A 34 -4.48 -5.38 -7.62
C GLU A 34 -5.46 -5.40 -6.44
N GLN A 35 -5.34 -6.42 -5.58
CA GLN A 35 -6.18 -6.53 -4.39
C GLN A 35 -5.93 -5.40 -3.40
N ALA A 36 -4.68 -5.01 -3.23
CA ALA A 36 -4.32 -3.92 -2.33
C ALA A 36 -4.90 -2.59 -2.80
N VAL A 37 -4.79 -2.30 -4.10
CA VAL A 37 -5.34 -1.05 -4.67
C VAL A 37 -6.86 -1.03 -4.61
N ALA A 38 -7.51 -2.18 -4.75
CA ALA A 38 -8.97 -2.29 -4.69
C ALA A 38 -9.51 -2.30 -3.26
N ALA A 39 -8.66 -2.47 -2.25
CA ALA A 39 -9.09 -2.50 -0.85
C ALA A 39 -9.63 -1.13 -0.42
N PRO A 40 -10.57 -1.10 0.54
CA PRO A 40 -11.04 0.17 1.09
C PRO A 40 -9.90 0.99 1.67
N HIS A 41 -9.86 2.26 1.33
CA HIS A 41 -8.81 3.17 1.79
C HIS A 41 -9.33 4.61 1.88
N ALA A 42 -8.59 5.46 2.59
CA ALA A 42 -8.87 6.88 2.66
C ALA A 42 -8.62 7.56 1.30
N PRO A 43 -9.16 8.77 1.07
CA PRO A 43 -8.91 9.51 -0.17
C PRO A 43 -7.42 9.72 -0.46
N THR A 44 -6.62 9.91 0.59
CA THR A 44 -5.16 9.89 0.48
C THR A 44 -4.65 8.74 1.33
N TYR A 45 -3.78 7.92 0.77
CA TYR A 45 -3.32 6.73 1.45
C TYR A 45 -1.92 6.33 0.98
N ARG A 46 -1.30 5.43 1.71
CA ARG A 46 -0.01 4.85 1.38
C ARG A 46 -0.22 3.45 0.84
N LEU A 47 0.41 3.15 -0.29
CA LEU A 47 0.46 1.80 -0.85
C LEU A 47 1.89 1.30 -0.71
N LEU A 48 2.08 0.31 0.14
CA LEU A 48 3.38 -0.32 0.33
C LEU A 48 3.47 -1.58 -0.52
N VAL A 49 4.45 -1.63 -1.41
CA VAL A 49 4.69 -2.79 -2.28
C VAL A 49 5.86 -3.57 -1.69
N LEU A 50 5.58 -4.76 -1.14
CA LEU A 50 6.58 -5.62 -0.54
C LEU A 50 7.28 -6.49 -1.58
N ARG A 51 8.36 -7.12 -1.16
CA ARG A 51 9.28 -7.89 -2.01
C ARG A 51 8.58 -8.84 -2.98
N LYS A 52 7.53 -9.52 -2.54
CA LYS A 52 6.80 -10.49 -3.35
C LYS A 52 6.19 -9.88 -4.62
N GLU A 53 5.80 -8.61 -4.56
CA GLU A 53 5.21 -7.90 -5.71
C GLU A 53 6.19 -6.92 -6.35
N LEU A 54 7.39 -6.80 -5.83
CA LEU A 54 8.36 -5.78 -6.23
C LEU A 54 8.75 -5.87 -7.71
N THR A 55 8.94 -7.07 -8.23
CA THR A 55 9.32 -7.28 -9.63
C THR A 55 8.28 -6.69 -10.59
N ARG A 56 7.02 -6.70 -10.20
CA ARG A 56 5.93 -6.21 -11.04
C ARG A 56 5.97 -4.69 -11.24
N VAL A 57 6.62 -3.97 -10.33
CA VAL A 57 6.76 -2.50 -10.43
C VAL A 57 8.13 -2.06 -10.93
N ARG A 58 8.96 -2.99 -11.41
CA ARG A 58 10.20 -2.64 -12.11
C ARG A 58 9.86 -2.08 -13.49
N ALA A 59 10.46 -0.96 -13.84
CA ALA A 59 10.19 -0.30 -15.11
C ALA A 59 10.45 -1.21 -16.32
N SER A 60 11.49 -2.06 -16.24
CA SER A 60 11.86 -2.96 -17.33
C SER A 60 10.96 -4.19 -17.46
N ARG A 61 10.13 -4.48 -16.46
CA ARG A 61 9.31 -5.69 -16.39
C ARG A 61 7.82 -5.43 -16.22
N ALA A 62 7.44 -4.22 -15.88
CA ALA A 62 6.05 -3.89 -15.60
C ALA A 62 5.19 -4.04 -16.86
N GLU A 63 4.12 -4.80 -16.74
CA GLU A 63 3.09 -4.90 -17.75
C GLU A 63 2.32 -3.57 -17.84
N GLU A 64 1.71 -3.31 -18.97
CA GLU A 64 0.99 -2.05 -19.17
C GLU A 64 -0.14 -1.86 -18.16
N GLU A 65 -0.84 -2.94 -17.83
CA GLU A 65 -1.90 -2.90 -16.81
C GLU A 65 -1.36 -2.46 -15.45
N VAL A 66 -0.16 -2.93 -15.09
CA VAL A 66 0.47 -2.55 -13.82
C VAL A 66 0.90 -1.10 -13.84
N ARG A 67 1.47 -0.64 -14.95
CA ARG A 67 1.83 0.78 -15.11
C ARG A 67 0.62 1.67 -14.94
N GLN A 68 -0.47 1.32 -15.57
CA GLN A 68 -1.72 2.07 -15.51
C GLN A 68 -2.30 2.03 -14.10
N LEU A 69 -2.25 0.86 -13.44
CA LEU A 69 -2.74 0.68 -12.08
C LEU A 69 -2.00 1.60 -11.10
N ILE A 70 -0.68 1.63 -11.16
CA ILE A 70 0.14 2.49 -10.30
C ILE A 70 -0.13 3.97 -10.59
N GLU A 71 -0.20 4.34 -11.85
CA GLU A 71 -0.48 5.73 -12.21
C GLU A 71 -1.86 6.17 -11.76
N ASP A 72 -2.87 5.35 -11.94
CA ASP A 72 -4.24 5.64 -11.51
C ASP A 72 -4.32 5.72 -9.98
N ALA A 73 -3.65 4.82 -9.27
CA ALA A 73 -3.60 4.87 -7.81
C ALA A 73 -2.99 6.19 -7.32
N ARG A 74 -1.88 6.61 -7.90
CA ARG A 74 -1.21 7.87 -7.56
C ARG A 74 -2.09 9.07 -7.86
N ARG A 75 -2.74 9.07 -9.02
CA ARG A 75 -3.66 10.13 -9.42
C ARG A 75 -4.86 10.21 -8.49
N GLY A 76 -5.27 9.08 -7.94
CA GLY A 76 -6.37 8.96 -6.99
C GLY A 76 -6.00 9.23 -5.54
N GLY A 77 -4.75 9.63 -5.25
CA GLY A 77 -4.35 10.02 -3.89
C GLY A 77 -3.36 9.09 -3.20
N ALA A 78 -2.87 8.05 -3.87
CA ALA A 78 -1.89 7.14 -3.29
C ALA A 78 -0.47 7.69 -3.39
N VAL A 79 0.32 7.48 -2.35
CA VAL A 79 1.78 7.53 -2.42
C VAL A 79 2.27 6.10 -2.35
N VAL A 80 3.04 5.68 -3.35
CA VAL A 80 3.51 4.30 -3.47
C VAL A 80 4.90 4.19 -2.88
N PHE A 81 5.07 3.24 -1.96
CA PHE A 81 6.31 3.01 -1.24
C PHE A 81 6.85 1.61 -1.47
N VAL A 82 8.17 1.49 -1.40
CA VAL A 82 8.87 0.21 -1.30
C VAL A 82 9.90 0.30 -0.18
N CYS A 83 10.21 -0.83 0.46
CA CYS A 83 11.24 -0.86 1.49
C CYS A 83 12.63 -0.92 0.83
N GLU A 84 13.55 -0.10 1.29
CA GLU A 84 14.93 -0.14 0.81
C GLU A 84 15.57 -1.52 0.99
N LYS A 85 15.28 -2.18 2.11
CA LYS A 85 15.81 -3.53 2.35
C LYS A 85 15.38 -4.53 1.28
N ASP A 86 14.18 -4.36 0.72
CA ASP A 86 13.68 -5.22 -0.35
C ASP A 86 14.42 -4.93 -1.66
N LEU A 87 14.68 -3.67 -1.96
CA LEU A 87 15.50 -3.28 -3.11
C LEU A 87 16.88 -3.91 -3.02
N ARG A 88 17.52 -3.80 -1.86
CA ARG A 88 18.85 -4.39 -1.65
C ARG A 88 18.82 -5.90 -1.83
N ALA A 89 17.80 -6.56 -1.29
CA ALA A 89 17.65 -8.01 -1.42
C ALA A 89 17.52 -8.45 -2.88
N GLU A 90 16.87 -7.65 -3.71
CA GLU A 90 16.68 -7.92 -5.14
C GLU A 90 17.73 -7.26 -6.03
N ARG A 91 18.72 -6.58 -5.43
CA ARG A 91 19.80 -5.86 -6.15
C ARG A 91 19.25 -4.81 -7.10
N LEU A 92 18.23 -4.07 -6.65
CA LEU A 92 17.61 -3.02 -7.42
C LEU A 92 17.98 -1.64 -6.88
N GLN A 93 18.03 -0.68 -7.79
CA GLN A 93 18.15 0.74 -7.46
C GLN A 93 16.76 1.39 -7.51
N PRO A 94 16.54 2.50 -6.79
CA PRO A 94 15.27 3.22 -6.89
C PRO A 94 14.90 3.61 -8.33
N THR A 95 15.92 3.90 -9.17
CA THR A 95 15.71 4.24 -10.59
C THR A 95 15.27 3.08 -11.46
N ASP A 96 15.34 1.84 -10.95
CA ASP A 96 14.85 0.66 -11.65
C ASP A 96 13.33 0.51 -11.58
N LEU A 97 12.68 1.30 -10.73
CA LEU A 97 11.25 1.21 -10.48
C LEU A 97 10.45 2.16 -11.38
N LEU A 98 9.14 1.92 -11.46
CA LEU A 98 8.23 2.84 -12.13
C LEU A 98 8.33 4.23 -11.50
N PRO A 99 8.11 5.31 -12.29
CA PRO A 99 8.24 6.67 -11.77
C PRO A 99 7.32 6.95 -10.58
N GLY A 100 7.83 7.74 -9.64
CA GLY A 100 7.04 8.21 -8.51
C GLY A 100 6.94 7.26 -7.33
N ILE A 101 7.59 6.11 -7.39
CA ILE A 101 7.67 5.19 -6.24
C ILE A 101 8.73 5.69 -5.28
N VAL A 102 8.38 5.78 -4.00
CA VAL A 102 9.24 6.30 -2.94
C VAL A 102 9.86 5.16 -2.17
N THR A 103 11.16 5.24 -1.93
CA THR A 103 11.88 4.25 -1.13
C THR A 103 11.88 4.66 0.33
N VAL A 104 11.61 3.71 1.23
CA VAL A 104 11.60 3.93 2.68
C VAL A 104 12.69 3.11 3.33
N ASP A 105 13.51 3.77 4.15
CA ASP A 105 14.48 3.14 5.02
C ASP A 105 13.98 3.20 6.46
N ALA A 106 14.33 2.20 7.28
CA ALA A 106 14.02 2.20 8.70
C ALA A 106 14.63 3.38 9.45
N SER A 107 15.72 3.94 8.93
CA SER A 107 16.41 5.09 9.52
C SER A 107 15.80 6.44 9.10
N ASP A 108 14.81 6.47 8.23
CA ASP A 108 14.20 7.71 7.79
C ASP A 108 13.59 8.47 8.96
N ILE A 109 13.90 9.77 9.02
CA ILE A 109 13.39 10.66 10.06
C ILE A 109 12.32 11.53 9.44
N TRP A 110 11.17 11.56 10.07
CA TRP A 110 10.06 12.38 9.64
C TRP A 110 10.23 13.80 10.17
N VAL A 111 10.59 14.73 9.29
CA VAL A 111 11.02 16.08 9.68
C VAL A 111 9.83 17.01 9.91
N ASN A 112 8.69 16.74 9.31
CA ASN A 112 7.53 17.62 9.32
C ASN A 112 6.49 17.19 10.37
N GLY A 113 6.80 17.39 11.64
CA GLY A 113 5.89 17.07 12.74
C GLY A 113 5.97 15.61 13.17
N ALA A 114 5.05 15.21 14.04
CA ALA A 114 4.99 13.83 14.53
C ALA A 114 4.52 12.89 13.42
N PRO A 115 5.13 11.71 13.27
CA PRO A 115 4.68 10.74 12.28
C PRO A 115 3.27 10.24 12.61
N SER A 116 2.47 9.98 11.58
CA SER A 116 1.15 9.35 11.75
C SER A 116 1.30 7.88 12.15
N ALA A 117 0.19 7.25 12.55
CA ALA A 117 0.18 5.83 12.83
C ALA A 117 0.58 5.02 11.58
N ALA A 118 0.15 5.45 10.41
CA ALA A 118 0.51 4.82 9.14
C ALA A 118 2.01 4.94 8.86
N ASP A 119 2.61 6.09 9.15
CA ASP A 119 4.05 6.30 8.99
C ASP A 119 4.86 5.38 9.90
N LEU A 120 4.46 5.25 11.16
CA LEU A 120 5.12 4.39 12.12
C LEU A 120 5.03 2.92 11.70
N LYS A 121 3.88 2.49 11.21
CA LYS A 121 3.67 1.13 10.74
C LYS A 121 4.50 0.85 9.49
N LEU A 122 4.53 1.78 8.55
CA LEU A 122 5.34 1.68 7.35
C LEU A 122 6.83 1.51 7.70
N LYS A 123 7.33 2.35 8.58
CA LYS A 123 8.71 2.27 9.06
C LYS A 123 9.01 0.94 9.74
N SER A 124 8.09 0.46 10.58
CA SER A 124 8.22 -0.82 11.26
C SER A 124 8.32 -1.98 10.29
N ILE A 125 7.47 -1.99 9.25
CA ILE A 125 7.49 -3.05 8.24
C ILE A 125 8.79 -3.02 7.43
N CYS A 126 9.32 -1.85 7.15
CA CYS A 126 10.54 -1.66 6.36
C CYS A 126 11.84 -1.75 7.20
N SER A 127 11.73 -2.08 8.46
CA SER A 127 12.90 -2.24 9.36
C SER A 127 13.67 -3.52 9.10
#